data_6a91ecdab3eb2bb5c76a1265581501cb
#
_entry.id   6a91ecdab3eb2bb5c76a1265581501cb
#
_cell.length_a   1.000
_cell.length_b   1.000
_cell.length_c   1.000
_cell.angle_alpha   90.00
_cell.angle_beta   90.00
_cell.angle_gamma   90.00
#
_symmetry.space_group_name_H-M   'P 1'
#
loop_
_entity.id
_entity.type
_entity.pdbx_description
1 polymer ?
#
loop_
_entity_poly.entity_id
_entity_poly.type
_entity_poly.pdbx_seq_one_letter_code
_entity_poly.pdbx_strand_id
1 'polypeptide(L)'
;MYGQCKSWIDSGLQPRAVTRDLDWGVPVPLDEAQGKVLYVWFDAPIGYISATRELTPEWEKWWKERDTRMLHFIGKDNIVFHCIIFPAMLKAEGSYNLPDNVPANEFLNLEGDKISTSRNWAVWLH
;
A
#
# COMPACT_ATOMS: atom_id res chain seq x y z
N MET A 1 7.65 -8.46 12.25
CA MET A 1 7.60 -7.56 11.08
C MET A 1 8.98 -7.16 10.57
N TYR A 2 9.85 -6.49 11.37
CA TYR A 2 11.22 -6.12 10.94
C TYR A 2 12.03 -7.29 10.38
N GLY A 3 12.09 -8.43 11.09
CA GLY A 3 12.82 -9.62 10.63
C GLY A 3 12.31 -10.18 9.30
N GLN A 4 11.00 -10.12 9.07
CA GLN A 4 10.38 -10.56 7.81
C GLN A 4 10.76 -9.64 6.64
N CYS A 5 10.66 -8.33 6.83
CA CYS A 5 11.06 -7.36 5.81
C CYS A 5 12.56 -7.46 5.50
N LYS A 6 13.39 -7.60 6.56
CA LYS A 6 14.82 -7.80 6.41
C LYS A 6 15.14 -9.08 5.61
N SER A 7 14.46 -10.18 5.92
CA SER A 7 14.65 -11.44 5.20
C SER A 7 14.31 -11.31 3.70
N TRP A 8 13.24 -10.61 3.35
CA TRP A 8 12.91 -10.38 1.95
C TRP A 8 13.93 -9.50 1.22
N ILE A 9 14.45 -8.47 1.88
CA ILE A 9 15.48 -7.61 1.30
C ILE A 9 16.79 -8.40 1.14
N ASP A 10 17.20 -9.14 2.15
CA ASP A 10 18.44 -9.93 2.14
C ASP A 10 18.40 -11.07 1.09
N SER A 11 17.23 -11.66 0.85
CA SER A 11 17.05 -12.68 -0.19
C SER A 11 17.03 -12.14 -1.62
N GLY A 12 17.03 -10.81 -1.77
CA GLY A 12 16.94 -10.10 -3.04
C GLY A 12 15.48 -9.92 -3.51
N LEU A 13 15.06 -8.67 -3.61
CA LEU A 13 13.75 -8.33 -4.18
C LEU A 13 13.77 -8.54 -5.69
N GLN A 14 12.78 -9.25 -6.20
CA GLN A 14 12.63 -9.46 -7.64
C GLN A 14 11.96 -8.26 -8.31
N PRO A 15 12.33 -7.90 -9.55
CA PRO A 15 11.64 -6.89 -10.32
C PRO A 15 10.14 -7.20 -10.42
N ARG A 16 9.32 -6.16 -10.29
CA ARG A 16 7.86 -6.27 -10.43
C ARG A 16 7.39 -5.37 -11.56
N ALA A 17 6.58 -5.95 -12.45
CA ALA A 17 5.90 -5.15 -13.47
C ALA A 17 4.88 -4.22 -12.80
N VAL A 18 5.02 -2.92 -13.07
CA VAL A 18 4.12 -1.87 -12.55
C VAL A 18 3.03 -1.50 -13.56
N THR A 19 2.96 -2.20 -14.68
CA THR A 19 1.98 -1.98 -15.74
C THR A 19 1.16 -3.22 -16.01
N ARG A 20 -0.03 -3.04 -16.63
CA ARG A 20 -0.92 -4.13 -17.07
C ARG A 20 -1.47 -3.82 -18.45
N ASP A 21 -1.75 -4.88 -19.20
CA ASP A 21 -2.46 -4.83 -20.48
C ASP A 21 -3.96 -4.97 -20.20
N LEU A 22 -4.60 -3.85 -19.86
CA LEU A 22 -6.02 -3.75 -19.54
C LEU A 22 -6.61 -2.52 -20.22
N ASP A 23 -7.91 -2.59 -20.56
CA ASP A 23 -8.63 -1.47 -21.17
C ASP A 23 -9.06 -0.41 -20.17
N TRP A 24 -9.07 -0.74 -18.88
CA TRP A 24 -9.48 0.17 -17.80
C TRP A 24 -8.38 0.35 -16.76
N GLY A 25 -8.11 1.59 -16.39
CA GLY A 25 -7.11 1.94 -15.39
C GLY A 25 -6.48 3.31 -15.67
N VAL A 26 -5.49 3.68 -14.86
CA VAL A 26 -4.70 4.90 -15.06
C VAL A 26 -3.69 4.66 -16.18
N PRO A 27 -3.75 5.40 -17.30
CA PRO A 27 -2.78 5.25 -18.39
C PRO A 27 -1.35 5.48 -17.92
N VAL A 28 -0.43 4.67 -18.43
CA VAL A 28 1.00 4.87 -18.16
C VAL A 28 1.49 6.12 -18.91
N PRO A 29 2.08 7.11 -18.21
CA PRO A 29 2.48 8.39 -18.82
C PRO A 29 3.84 8.29 -19.53
N LEU A 30 4.05 7.25 -20.35
CA LEU A 30 5.27 7.01 -21.12
C LEU A 30 4.91 6.60 -22.54
N ASP A 31 5.57 7.21 -23.53
CA ASP A 31 5.28 6.96 -24.96
C ASP A 31 5.51 5.49 -25.37
N GLU A 32 6.53 4.84 -24.79
CA GLU A 32 6.84 3.43 -25.04
C GLU A 32 5.87 2.46 -24.37
N ALA A 33 4.96 2.96 -23.53
CA ALA A 33 3.97 2.14 -22.81
C ALA A 33 2.52 2.45 -23.22
N GLN A 34 2.32 2.92 -24.45
CA GLN A 34 0.99 3.18 -24.97
C GLN A 34 0.09 1.93 -24.90
N GLY A 35 -1.17 2.11 -24.52
CA GLY A 35 -2.13 1.02 -24.34
C GLY A 35 -1.96 0.23 -23.04
N LYS A 36 -1.04 0.63 -22.18
CA LYS A 36 -0.87 0.03 -20.85
C LYS A 36 -1.42 0.95 -19.75
N VAL A 37 -1.90 0.33 -18.68
CA VAL A 37 -2.36 1.02 -17.47
C VAL A 37 -1.45 0.67 -16.30
N LEU A 38 -1.44 1.53 -15.28
CA LEU A 38 -0.75 1.26 -14.04
C LEU A 38 -1.39 0.07 -13.31
N TYR A 39 -0.55 -0.75 -12.70
CA TYR A 39 -1.01 -1.83 -11.84
C TYR A 39 -1.63 -1.26 -10.56
N VAL A 40 -2.87 -1.63 -10.27
CA VAL A 40 -3.66 -1.08 -9.16
C VAL A 40 -2.94 -1.09 -7.80
N TRP A 41 -2.15 -2.11 -7.51
CA TRP A 41 -1.39 -2.16 -6.26
C TRP A 41 -0.14 -1.28 -6.26
N PHE A 42 0.24 -0.73 -7.39
CA PHE A 42 1.31 0.26 -7.47
C PHE A 42 0.78 1.66 -7.14
N ASP A 43 -0.39 2.02 -7.63
CA ASP A 43 -0.99 3.34 -7.41
C ASP A 43 -1.92 3.42 -6.19
N ALA A 44 -2.47 2.29 -5.71
CA ALA A 44 -3.40 2.24 -4.59
C ALA A 44 -2.93 3.00 -3.32
N PRO A 45 -1.65 2.93 -2.89
CA PRO A 45 -1.19 3.69 -1.72
C PRO A 45 -1.29 5.21 -1.89
N ILE A 46 -1.30 5.73 -3.11
CA ILE A 46 -1.50 7.16 -3.41
C ILE A 46 -2.90 7.61 -2.96
N GLY A 47 -3.85 6.68 -2.90
CA GLY A 47 -5.20 6.93 -2.39
C GLY A 47 -5.25 7.52 -0.99
N TYR A 48 -4.30 7.18 -0.11
CA TYR A 48 -4.19 7.78 1.22
C TYR A 48 -3.90 9.27 1.15
N ILE A 49 -2.98 9.66 0.27
CA ILE A 49 -2.62 11.07 0.03
C ILE A 49 -3.80 11.80 -0.60
N SER A 50 -4.43 11.18 -1.61
CA SER A 50 -5.58 11.75 -2.32
C SER A 50 -6.75 12.01 -1.37
N ALA A 51 -7.09 11.06 -0.50
CA ALA A 51 -8.15 11.21 0.49
C ALA A 51 -7.87 12.37 1.47
N THR A 52 -6.64 12.52 1.94
CA THR A 52 -6.27 13.64 2.81
C THR A 52 -6.36 14.97 2.06
N ARG A 53 -5.93 15.00 0.79
CA ARG A 53 -6.00 16.19 -0.05
C ARG A 53 -7.44 16.62 -0.37
N GLU A 54 -8.34 15.67 -0.53
CA GLU A 54 -9.76 15.93 -0.72
C GLU A 54 -10.40 16.48 0.57
N LEU A 55 -9.98 15.99 1.72
CA LEU A 55 -10.50 16.37 3.03
C LEU A 55 -10.10 17.80 3.41
N THR A 56 -8.86 18.23 3.13
CA THR A 56 -8.34 19.52 3.59
C THR A 56 -7.30 20.12 2.64
N PRO A 57 -7.34 21.46 2.43
CA PRO A 57 -6.30 22.16 1.67
C PRO A 57 -4.92 22.10 2.37
N GLU A 58 -4.88 21.86 3.66
CA GLU A 58 -3.66 21.74 4.46
C GLU A 58 -3.08 20.32 4.48
N TRP A 59 -3.43 19.48 3.50
CA TRP A 59 -3.03 18.07 3.44
C TRP A 59 -1.52 17.84 3.57
N GLU A 60 -0.69 18.77 3.09
CA GLU A 60 0.77 18.67 3.16
C GLU A 60 1.30 18.64 4.59
N LYS A 61 0.65 19.30 5.54
CA LYS A 61 1.00 19.22 6.96
C LYS A 61 1.02 17.78 7.46
N TRP A 62 0.05 16.99 7.02
CA TRP A 62 -0.10 15.58 7.46
C TRP A 62 0.90 14.64 6.81
N TRP A 63 1.44 15.02 5.66
CA TRP A 63 2.27 14.13 4.85
C TRP A 63 3.73 14.56 4.76
N LYS A 64 4.05 15.84 4.99
CA LYS A 64 5.37 16.41 4.71
C LYS A 64 6.01 17.12 5.90
N GLU A 65 5.25 17.59 6.89
CA GLU A 65 5.83 18.28 8.04
C GLU A 65 6.56 17.31 8.99
N ARG A 66 7.72 17.72 9.47
CA ARG A 66 8.62 16.89 10.29
C ARG A 66 8.01 16.44 11.62
N ASP A 67 7.06 17.22 12.16
CA ASP A 67 6.42 16.92 13.43
C ASP A 67 5.23 15.96 13.29
N THR A 68 4.88 15.60 12.06
CA THR A 68 3.82 14.61 11.79
C THR A 68 4.38 13.21 11.89
N ARG A 69 3.69 12.36 12.62
CA ARG A 69 3.97 10.92 12.73
C ARG A 69 3.00 10.11 11.91
N MET A 70 3.53 9.20 11.11
CA MET A 70 2.74 8.32 10.24
C MET A 70 2.73 6.89 10.80
N LEU A 71 1.53 6.38 11.08
CA LEU A 71 1.32 5.00 11.52
C LEU A 71 0.34 4.30 10.59
N HIS A 72 0.74 3.13 10.08
CA HIS A 72 -0.12 2.31 9.22
C HIS A 72 -0.63 1.09 9.99
N PHE A 73 -1.93 1.03 10.26
CA PHE A 73 -2.59 -0.14 10.82
C PHE A 73 -3.11 -1.01 9.68
N ILE A 74 -2.55 -2.19 9.50
CA ILE A 74 -2.79 -3.04 8.33
C ILE A 74 -3.02 -4.51 8.70
N GLY A 75 -3.57 -5.30 7.79
CA GLY A 75 -3.49 -6.75 7.83
C GLY A 75 -2.11 -7.24 7.35
N LYS A 76 -1.67 -8.39 7.83
CA LYS A 76 -0.33 -8.94 7.53
C LYS A 76 -0.06 -9.17 6.04
N ASP A 77 -1.08 -9.34 5.23
CA ASP A 77 -0.99 -9.49 3.79
C ASP A 77 -0.51 -8.21 3.07
N ASN A 78 -0.62 -7.06 3.74
CA ASN A 78 -0.18 -5.75 3.23
C ASN A 78 1.21 -5.30 3.72
N ILE A 79 1.94 -6.14 4.44
CA ILE A 79 3.26 -5.77 5.01
C ILE A 79 4.24 -5.33 3.92
N VAL A 80 4.35 -6.07 2.81
CA VAL A 80 5.28 -5.74 1.71
C VAL A 80 5.01 -4.34 1.16
N PHE A 81 3.73 -4.02 0.95
CA PHE A 81 3.36 -2.72 0.41
C PHE A 81 3.66 -1.57 1.37
N HIS A 82 3.31 -1.71 2.64
CA HIS A 82 3.43 -0.62 3.61
C HIS A 82 4.79 -0.51 4.28
N CYS A 83 5.61 -1.57 4.25
CA CYS A 83 6.94 -1.55 4.83
C CYS A 83 8.07 -1.44 3.80
N ILE A 84 7.82 -1.76 2.53
CA ILE A 84 8.86 -1.77 1.49
C ILE A 84 8.48 -0.87 0.31
N ILE A 85 7.38 -1.19 -0.40
CA ILE A 85 7.05 -0.54 -1.68
C ILE A 85 6.65 0.92 -1.47
N PHE A 86 5.64 1.19 -0.66
CA PHE A 86 5.16 2.55 -0.43
C PHE A 86 6.21 3.47 0.21
N PRO A 87 6.96 3.06 1.26
CA PRO A 87 8.07 3.84 1.75
C PRO A 87 9.16 4.11 0.71
N ALA A 88 9.45 3.14 -0.17
CA ALA A 88 10.41 3.35 -1.26
C ALA A 88 9.93 4.41 -2.26
N MET A 89 8.63 4.41 -2.60
CA MET A 89 8.03 5.44 -3.46
C MET A 89 8.08 6.82 -2.81
N LEU A 90 7.67 6.95 -1.54
CA LEU A 90 7.73 8.20 -0.80
C LEU A 90 9.16 8.75 -0.69
N LYS A 91 10.12 7.84 -0.44
CA LYS A 91 11.53 8.20 -0.36
C LYS A 91 12.12 8.61 -1.71
N ALA A 92 11.70 7.97 -2.80
CA ALA A 92 12.14 8.30 -4.14
C ALA A 92 11.63 9.67 -4.60
N GLU A 93 10.39 10.02 -4.22
CA GLU A 93 9.83 11.35 -4.46
C GLU A 93 10.52 12.41 -3.61
N GLY A 94 10.82 12.13 -2.34
CA GLY A 94 11.74 12.87 -1.49
C GLY A 94 11.13 13.93 -0.58
N SER A 95 9.89 14.35 -0.78
CA SER A 95 9.25 15.39 0.04
C SER A 95 8.34 14.84 1.15
N TYR A 96 7.97 13.57 1.08
CA TYR A 96 7.05 12.94 2.04
C TYR A 96 7.74 12.36 3.27
N ASN A 97 7.03 12.38 4.39
CA ASN A 97 7.42 11.63 5.57
C ASN A 97 7.35 10.13 5.32
N LEU A 98 8.23 9.39 5.97
CA LEU A 98 8.18 7.93 5.96
C LEU A 98 7.39 7.41 7.16
N PRO A 99 6.80 6.20 7.08
CA PRO A 99 6.10 5.60 8.22
C PRO A 99 7.02 5.41 9.43
N ASP A 100 6.57 5.89 10.59
CA ASP A 100 7.24 5.66 11.88
C ASP A 100 7.03 4.23 12.38
N ASN A 101 5.83 3.70 12.14
CA ASN A 101 5.49 2.34 12.54
C ASN A 101 4.36 1.78 11.66
N VAL A 102 4.36 0.46 11.52
CA VAL A 102 3.36 -0.28 10.72
C VAL A 102 2.83 -1.45 11.53
N PRO A 103 1.92 -1.24 12.51
CA PRO A 103 1.27 -2.34 13.22
C PRO A 103 0.49 -3.22 12.26
N ALA A 104 0.85 -4.51 12.20
CA ALA A 104 0.20 -5.48 11.32
C ALA A 104 -0.55 -6.53 12.15
N ASN A 105 -1.83 -6.71 11.87
CA ASN A 105 -2.68 -7.69 12.51
C ASN A 105 -2.66 -9.03 11.75
N GLU A 106 -2.78 -10.11 12.50
CA GLU A 106 -3.09 -11.43 11.95
C GLU A 106 -4.49 -11.46 11.35
N PHE A 107 -4.77 -12.46 10.52
CA PHE A 107 -6.12 -12.67 10.02
C PHE A 107 -7.09 -13.01 11.15
N LEU A 108 -8.27 -12.42 11.08
CA LEU A 108 -9.37 -12.85 11.93
C LEU A 108 -9.90 -14.20 11.40
N ASN A 109 -9.79 -15.20 12.24
CA ASN A 109 -10.27 -16.56 11.93
C ASN A 109 -11.57 -16.85 12.69
N LEU A 110 -12.42 -17.67 12.09
CA LEU A 110 -13.60 -18.24 12.72
C LEU A 110 -13.40 -19.75 12.84
N GLU A 111 -13.39 -20.26 14.08
CA GLU A 111 -13.18 -21.70 14.39
C GLU A 111 -11.90 -22.29 13.74
N GLY A 112 -10.83 -21.47 13.66
CA GLY A 112 -9.57 -21.89 13.07
C GLY A 112 -9.42 -21.62 11.58
N ASP A 113 -10.50 -21.35 10.85
CA ASP A 113 -10.50 -21.06 9.42
C ASP A 113 -10.58 -19.56 9.12
N LYS A 114 -9.94 -19.15 8.04
CA LYS A 114 -9.98 -17.76 7.56
C LYS A 114 -11.41 -17.38 7.18
N ILE A 115 -11.91 -16.26 7.71
CA ILE A 115 -13.18 -15.66 7.31
C ILE A 115 -13.20 -15.41 5.80
N SER A 116 -14.30 -15.79 5.15
CA SER A 116 -14.46 -15.68 3.70
C SER A 116 -15.92 -15.40 3.33
N THR A 117 -16.18 -14.25 2.73
CA THR A 117 -17.52 -13.90 2.26
C THR A 117 -17.96 -14.79 1.11
N SER A 118 -17.06 -15.13 0.18
CA SER A 118 -17.37 -16.01 -0.96
C SER A 118 -17.75 -17.45 -0.56
N ARG A 119 -17.29 -17.90 0.61
CA ARG A 119 -17.63 -19.21 1.18
C ARG A 119 -18.76 -19.14 2.18
N ASN A 120 -19.36 -17.97 2.39
CA ASN A 120 -20.36 -17.69 3.42
C ASN A 120 -19.90 -18.10 4.84
N TRP A 121 -18.59 -17.99 5.09
CA TRP A 121 -17.94 -18.31 6.37
C TRP A 121 -17.54 -17.01 7.06
N ALA A 122 -18.51 -16.37 7.72
CA ALA A 122 -18.32 -15.09 8.38
C ALA A 122 -19.38 -14.85 9.44
N VAL A 123 -19.10 -13.97 10.39
CA VAL A 123 -20.09 -13.37 11.27
C VAL A 123 -20.50 -12.04 10.66
N TRP A 124 -21.77 -11.90 10.31
CA TRP A 124 -22.32 -10.70 9.70
C TRP A 124 -22.78 -9.70 10.76
N LEU A 125 -22.67 -8.40 10.47
CA LEU A 125 -23.02 -7.33 11.42
C LEU A 125 -24.52 -6.96 11.43
N HIS A 126 -25.35 -7.68 10.72
CA HIS A 126 -26.81 -7.42 10.64
C HIS A 126 -27.62 -8.63 11.02
#